data_1dd72d6d280897e91a5d9a8b9cae2bf7
#
_entry.id   1dd72d6d280897e91a5d9a8b9cae2bf7
#
_cell.length_a   1.000
_cell.length_b   1.000
_cell.length_c   1.000
_cell.angle_alpha   90.00
_cell.angle_beta   90.00
_cell.angle_gamma   90.00
#
_symmetry.space_group_name_H-M   'P 1'
#
loop_
_entity.id
_entity.type
_entity.pdbx_description
1 polymer ?
#
loop_
_entity_poly.entity_id
_entity_poly.type
_entity_poly.pdbx_seq_one_letter_code
_entity_poly.pdbx_strand_id
1 'polypeptide(L)'
;MKVLIITIKNPFLAKDGGSLAILNILEGYRNLGYDITLLMMNTLRHYIPREKFQGKINQYNIKVIDFTFDNNIKIINALKNLLLSKMPYNLERFYSEDFEKEIAKILSEEKFDFIQLESSFSGLYLDIIKQNTQAPIFLRSHNVEYEIWERNASVQSNFLKKIYFGILAKRFKKWEEGTFPKYDAIFPMTLRDKAKIQKVYQKSNFYFTLPYTINIKEYPFEEITLTDLSIAYLGVLDWIPNQEGLLWFLKNVWSRIYNYYPGLKFYIAGRNAPDWLIKRIKSYKVEFLGEVPSAREFILQHPIFVVPLLSGSGMRIKIIEQMALGRVVISTPIGAEGIDISSMENGILAEQPNDFISNIDYLFRNPDGIRYISKNARLTIENLFDSSEIFYDLNEFILKILNNRQN
;
A
#
# COMPACT_ATOMS: atom_id res chain seq x y z
N MET A 1 0.48 -24.74 9.66
CA MET A 1 -0.12 -23.93 10.75
C MET A 1 -1.49 -23.46 10.33
N LYS A 2 -2.38 -23.25 11.31
CA LYS A 2 -3.74 -22.74 11.07
C LYS A 2 -3.85 -21.29 11.53
N VAL A 3 -4.27 -20.39 10.66
CA VAL A 3 -4.34 -18.95 10.93
C VAL A 3 -5.73 -18.38 10.71
N LEU A 4 -6.18 -17.51 11.63
CA LEU A 4 -7.35 -16.66 11.42
C LEU A 4 -6.87 -15.26 11.03
N ILE A 5 -7.22 -14.82 9.82
CA ILE A 5 -6.95 -13.45 9.36
C ILE A 5 -8.25 -12.64 9.46
N ILE A 6 -8.20 -11.50 10.13
CA ILE A 6 -9.37 -10.61 10.30
C ILE A 6 -9.10 -9.29 9.59
N THR A 7 -10.01 -8.89 8.71
CA THR A 7 -9.93 -7.63 7.97
C THR A 7 -11.27 -6.90 7.94
N ILE A 8 -11.22 -5.57 7.95
CA ILE A 8 -12.40 -4.68 7.89
C ILE A 8 -12.81 -4.35 6.45
N LYS A 9 -12.29 -5.05 5.46
CA LYS A 9 -12.61 -4.86 4.05
C LYS A 9 -12.57 -6.17 3.28
N ASN A 10 -13.32 -6.23 2.18
CA ASN A 10 -13.22 -7.29 1.21
C ASN A 10 -12.00 -7.03 0.29
N PRO A 11 -10.97 -7.88 0.30
CA PRO A 11 -9.79 -7.68 -0.54
C PRO A 11 -10.00 -8.14 -2.00
N PHE A 12 -11.00 -8.99 -2.25
CA PHE A 12 -11.25 -9.54 -3.57
C PHE A 12 -11.84 -8.49 -4.51
N LEU A 13 -11.35 -8.43 -5.75
CA LEU A 13 -11.75 -7.48 -6.80
C LEU A 13 -11.44 -5.99 -6.51
N ALA A 14 -11.09 -5.62 -5.29
CA ALA A 14 -10.60 -4.29 -5.00
C ALA A 14 -9.19 -4.11 -5.62
N LYS A 15 -8.92 -2.90 -6.11
CA LYS A 15 -7.70 -2.59 -6.84
C LYS A 15 -6.87 -1.52 -6.12
N ASP A 16 -7.10 -1.35 -4.82
CA ASP A 16 -6.32 -0.45 -3.96
C ASP A 16 -5.16 -1.18 -3.28
N GLY A 17 -4.14 -0.44 -2.87
CA GLY A 17 -2.92 -1.01 -2.29
C GLY A 17 -3.15 -1.85 -1.04
N GLY A 18 -4.10 -1.46 -0.17
CA GLY A 18 -4.42 -2.24 1.04
C GLY A 18 -5.04 -3.61 0.71
N SER A 19 -5.93 -3.66 -0.28
CA SER A 19 -6.52 -4.92 -0.75
C SER A 19 -5.50 -5.83 -1.39
N LEU A 20 -4.61 -5.27 -2.22
CA LEU A 20 -3.50 -6.02 -2.82
C LEU A 20 -2.54 -6.54 -1.75
N ALA A 21 -2.30 -5.77 -0.69
CA ALA A 21 -1.47 -6.20 0.43
C ALA A 21 -2.09 -7.39 1.18
N ILE A 22 -3.41 -7.41 1.39
CA ILE A 22 -4.10 -8.55 2.02
C ILE A 22 -4.02 -9.79 1.13
N LEU A 23 -4.27 -9.65 -0.19
CA LEU A 23 -4.15 -10.78 -1.13
C LEU A 23 -2.73 -11.34 -1.16
N ASN A 24 -1.73 -10.47 -1.06
CA ASN A 24 -0.32 -10.85 -0.99
C ASN A 24 0.00 -11.73 0.24
N ILE A 25 -0.58 -11.40 1.41
CA ILE A 25 -0.47 -12.24 2.61
C ILE A 25 -1.15 -13.60 2.43
N LEU A 26 -2.37 -13.61 1.89
CA LEU A 26 -3.08 -14.87 1.65
C LEU A 26 -2.28 -15.79 0.73
N GLU A 27 -1.66 -15.24 -0.30
CA GLU A 27 -0.79 -15.99 -1.21
C GLU A 27 0.48 -16.48 -0.52
N GLY A 28 1.15 -15.64 0.23
CA GLY A 28 2.36 -16.00 0.96
C GLY A 28 2.13 -17.11 1.98
N TYR A 29 1.09 -16.99 2.80
CA TYR A 29 0.74 -18.04 3.76
C TYR A 29 0.27 -19.34 3.10
N ARG A 30 -0.47 -19.25 1.99
CA ARG A 30 -0.83 -20.42 1.19
C ARG A 30 0.42 -21.16 0.68
N ASN A 31 1.40 -20.40 0.16
CA ASN A 31 2.64 -20.98 -0.36
C ASN A 31 3.49 -21.63 0.75
N LEU A 32 3.36 -21.18 2.00
CA LEU A 32 3.92 -21.84 3.19
C LEU A 32 3.11 -23.06 3.67
N GLY A 33 1.99 -23.38 3.02
CA GLY A 33 1.13 -24.49 3.40
C GLY A 33 0.26 -24.24 4.63
N TYR A 34 -0.08 -22.96 4.92
CA TYR A 34 -0.96 -22.64 6.05
C TYR A 34 -2.43 -22.91 5.70
N ASP A 35 -3.17 -23.39 6.70
CA ASP A 35 -4.64 -23.47 6.66
C ASP A 35 -5.20 -22.09 7.06
N ILE A 36 -5.83 -21.41 6.11
CA ILE A 36 -6.24 -20.00 6.26
C ILE A 36 -7.75 -19.90 6.39
N THR A 37 -8.20 -19.30 7.49
CA THR A 37 -9.56 -18.77 7.63
C THR A 37 -9.50 -17.25 7.55
N LEU A 38 -10.17 -16.66 6.55
CA LEU A 38 -10.30 -15.21 6.38
C LEU A 38 -11.69 -14.77 6.84
N LEU A 39 -11.76 -13.99 7.91
CA LEU A 39 -12.96 -13.25 8.31
C LEU A 39 -12.86 -11.81 7.80
N MET A 40 -13.79 -11.39 6.96
CA MET A 40 -13.72 -10.08 6.33
C MET A 40 -15.05 -9.32 6.40
N MET A 41 -14.97 -7.99 6.59
CA MET A 41 -16.13 -7.12 6.40
C MET A 41 -16.34 -6.83 4.91
N ASN A 42 -17.54 -7.10 4.42
CA ASN A 42 -18.00 -6.73 3.08
C ASN A 42 -18.92 -5.51 3.23
N THR A 43 -18.32 -4.32 3.27
CA THR A 43 -19.02 -3.09 3.64
C THR A 43 -19.98 -2.63 2.53
N LEU A 44 -21.17 -2.13 2.88
CA LEU A 44 -22.19 -1.72 1.91
C LEU A 44 -21.68 -0.66 0.92
N ARG A 45 -20.81 0.23 1.36
CA ARG A 45 -20.21 1.25 0.49
C ARG A 45 -19.39 0.66 -0.67
N HIS A 46 -18.80 -0.51 -0.47
CA HIS A 46 -17.95 -1.21 -1.44
C HIS A 46 -18.37 -2.67 -1.55
N TYR A 47 -19.68 -2.91 -1.43
CA TYR A 47 -20.24 -4.26 -1.44
C TYR A 47 -19.93 -4.99 -2.74
N ILE A 48 -19.43 -6.20 -2.59
CA ILE A 48 -19.19 -7.12 -3.70
C ILE A 48 -19.96 -8.40 -3.42
N PRO A 49 -20.90 -8.79 -4.30
CA PRO A 49 -21.61 -10.06 -4.18
C PRO A 49 -20.64 -11.24 -4.19
N ARG A 50 -20.90 -12.26 -3.37
CA ARG A 50 -20.02 -13.41 -3.19
C ARG A 50 -19.71 -14.13 -4.50
N GLU A 51 -20.69 -14.24 -5.37
CA GLU A 51 -20.57 -14.91 -6.66
C GLU A 51 -19.47 -14.30 -7.53
N LYS A 52 -19.23 -12.99 -7.39
CA LYS A 52 -18.19 -12.30 -8.17
C LYS A 52 -16.76 -12.62 -7.73
N PHE A 53 -16.56 -13.04 -6.49
CA PHE A 53 -15.22 -13.37 -5.98
C PHE A 53 -15.05 -14.84 -5.56
N GLN A 54 -16.09 -15.68 -5.68
CA GLN A 54 -16.01 -17.10 -5.34
C GLN A 54 -14.92 -17.83 -6.13
N GLY A 55 -14.72 -17.51 -7.40
CA GLY A 55 -13.64 -18.09 -8.21
C GLY A 55 -12.25 -17.80 -7.65
N LYS A 56 -12.04 -16.59 -7.09
CA LYS A 56 -10.78 -16.24 -6.42
C LYS A 56 -10.61 -16.98 -5.09
N ILE A 57 -11.68 -17.11 -4.29
CA ILE A 57 -11.63 -17.94 -3.07
C ILE A 57 -11.16 -19.34 -3.39
N ASN A 58 -11.73 -19.96 -4.42
CA ASN A 58 -11.35 -21.30 -4.86
C ASN A 58 -9.88 -21.37 -5.31
N GLN A 59 -9.41 -20.35 -6.02
CA GLN A 59 -8.01 -20.24 -6.45
C GLN A 59 -7.04 -20.15 -5.25
N TYR A 60 -7.40 -19.43 -4.20
CA TYR A 60 -6.59 -19.35 -2.98
C TYR A 60 -6.71 -20.59 -2.09
N ASN A 61 -7.76 -21.41 -2.28
CA ASN A 61 -8.06 -22.59 -1.46
C ASN A 61 -8.09 -22.26 0.05
N ILE A 62 -8.87 -21.26 0.41
CA ILE A 62 -9.00 -20.74 1.79
C ILE A 62 -10.47 -20.76 2.24
N LYS A 63 -10.68 -20.86 3.55
CA LYS A 63 -12.02 -20.67 4.14
C LYS A 63 -12.28 -19.16 4.25
N VAL A 64 -13.40 -18.68 3.70
CA VAL A 64 -13.78 -17.26 3.77
C VAL A 64 -15.13 -17.10 4.41
N ILE A 65 -15.18 -16.28 5.45
CA ILE A 65 -16.39 -15.83 6.14
C ILE A 65 -16.55 -14.34 5.83
N ASP A 66 -17.55 -13.97 5.08
CA ASP A 66 -17.85 -12.59 4.72
C ASP A 66 -19.03 -12.04 5.56
N PHE A 67 -18.78 -10.93 6.20
CA PHE A 67 -19.75 -10.26 7.06
C PHE A 67 -20.18 -8.94 6.42
N THR A 68 -21.46 -8.85 6.03
CA THR A 68 -22.01 -7.62 5.44
C THR A 68 -22.26 -6.57 6.51
N PHE A 69 -21.74 -5.36 6.31
CA PHE A 69 -21.79 -4.29 7.31
C PHE A 69 -21.99 -2.91 6.69
N ASP A 70 -22.89 -2.08 7.30
CA ASP A 70 -23.11 -0.68 6.92
C ASP A 70 -22.14 0.25 7.64
N ASN A 71 -21.10 0.67 6.95
CA ASN A 71 -20.10 1.62 7.44
C ASN A 71 -20.25 3.03 6.83
N ASN A 72 -21.44 3.40 6.34
CA ASN A 72 -21.67 4.71 5.73
C ASN A 72 -21.43 5.86 6.73
N ILE A 73 -20.88 6.96 6.20
CA ILE A 73 -20.65 8.17 7.00
C ILE A 73 -21.99 8.83 7.29
N LYS A 74 -22.36 8.91 8.58
CA LYS A 74 -23.55 9.62 9.06
C LYS A 74 -23.07 10.89 9.79
N ILE A 75 -23.39 12.07 9.24
CA ILE A 75 -22.95 13.37 9.78
C ILE A 75 -23.32 13.54 11.25
N ILE A 76 -24.55 13.14 11.63
CA ILE A 76 -25.02 13.21 13.01
C ILE A 76 -24.14 12.36 13.94
N ASN A 77 -23.74 11.16 13.50
CA ASN A 77 -22.88 10.28 14.29
C ASN A 77 -21.46 10.85 14.39
N ALA A 78 -20.96 11.49 13.31
CA ALA A 78 -19.67 12.16 13.35
C ALA A 78 -19.65 13.33 14.35
N LEU A 79 -20.72 14.12 14.41
CA LEU A 79 -20.88 15.21 15.39
C LEU A 79 -21.02 14.68 16.82
N LYS A 80 -21.84 13.63 17.05
CA LYS A 80 -21.94 12.97 18.36
C LYS A 80 -20.58 12.42 18.81
N ASN A 81 -19.86 11.70 17.92
CA ASN A 81 -18.53 11.21 18.22
C ASN A 81 -17.58 12.35 18.57
N LEU A 82 -17.61 13.46 17.84
CA LEU A 82 -16.73 14.60 18.08
C LEU A 82 -16.87 15.14 19.51
N LEU A 83 -18.11 15.20 20.02
CA LEU A 83 -18.44 15.77 21.33
C LEU A 83 -18.35 14.75 22.48
N LEU A 84 -18.70 13.49 22.26
CA LEU A 84 -18.94 12.50 23.31
C LEU A 84 -17.93 11.34 23.34
N SER A 85 -17.22 11.07 22.24
CA SER A 85 -16.29 9.96 22.14
C SER A 85 -14.83 10.41 22.20
N LYS A 86 -13.96 9.57 22.71
CA LYS A 86 -12.50 9.72 22.63
C LYS A 86 -11.90 8.94 21.45
N MET A 87 -12.70 8.07 20.81
CA MET A 87 -12.29 7.26 19.67
C MET A 87 -12.38 8.09 18.39
N PRO A 88 -11.47 7.90 17.41
CA PRO A 88 -11.63 8.54 16.09
C PRO A 88 -12.90 8.05 15.40
N TYR A 89 -13.73 8.94 14.86
CA TYR A 89 -14.96 8.56 14.17
C TYR A 89 -14.73 7.60 13.01
N ASN A 90 -13.65 7.80 12.27
CA ASN A 90 -13.30 6.94 11.15
C ASN A 90 -12.99 5.51 11.57
N LEU A 91 -12.56 5.29 12.80
CA LEU A 91 -12.36 3.98 13.41
C LEU A 91 -13.68 3.46 13.98
N GLU A 92 -14.37 4.24 14.85
CA GLU A 92 -15.59 3.86 15.55
C GLU A 92 -16.70 3.36 14.61
N ARG A 93 -16.82 3.94 13.41
CA ARG A 93 -17.82 3.52 12.41
C ARG A 93 -17.62 2.10 11.85
N PHE A 94 -16.52 1.43 12.14
CA PHE A 94 -16.27 0.03 11.80
C PHE A 94 -16.56 -0.93 12.95
N TYR A 95 -17.01 -0.42 14.10
CA TYR A 95 -17.41 -1.27 15.22
C TYR A 95 -18.80 -1.88 14.99
N SER A 96 -18.92 -3.18 15.25
CA SER A 96 -20.14 -3.96 15.17
C SER A 96 -20.16 -5.04 16.25
N GLU A 97 -21.16 -5.04 17.11
CA GLU A 97 -21.38 -6.09 18.12
C GLU A 97 -21.64 -7.46 17.46
N ASP A 98 -22.32 -7.50 16.32
CA ASP A 98 -22.58 -8.76 15.62
C ASP A 98 -21.30 -9.33 14.99
N PHE A 99 -20.34 -8.48 14.58
CA PHE A 99 -19.02 -8.94 14.16
C PHE A 99 -18.20 -9.46 15.34
N GLU A 100 -18.32 -8.88 16.54
CA GLU A 100 -17.73 -9.43 17.76
C GLU A 100 -18.27 -10.82 18.08
N LYS A 101 -19.60 -11.01 17.98
CA LYS A 101 -20.23 -12.32 18.17
C LYS A 101 -19.72 -13.34 17.16
N GLU A 102 -19.57 -12.95 15.90
CA GLU A 102 -19.02 -13.85 14.86
C GLU A 102 -17.58 -14.23 15.16
N ILE A 103 -16.74 -13.29 15.61
CA ILE A 103 -15.36 -13.58 16.06
C ILE A 103 -15.37 -14.57 17.21
N ALA A 104 -16.17 -14.31 18.26
CA ALA A 104 -16.26 -15.19 19.43
C ALA A 104 -16.73 -16.59 19.04
N LYS A 105 -17.72 -16.70 18.15
CA LYS A 105 -18.20 -17.98 17.61
C LYS A 105 -17.10 -18.75 16.90
N ILE A 106 -16.39 -18.13 15.96
CA ILE A 106 -15.28 -18.77 15.23
C ILE A 106 -14.22 -19.29 16.18
N LEU A 107 -13.84 -18.48 17.18
CA LEU A 107 -12.81 -18.85 18.16
C LEU A 107 -13.27 -19.94 19.15
N SER A 108 -14.59 -20.10 19.34
CA SER A 108 -15.14 -21.19 20.15
C SER A 108 -15.22 -22.52 19.37
N GLU A 109 -15.41 -22.45 18.05
CA GLU A 109 -15.56 -23.62 17.16
C GLU A 109 -14.22 -24.17 16.68
N GLU A 110 -13.20 -23.30 16.52
CA GLU A 110 -11.92 -23.67 15.94
C GLU A 110 -10.72 -23.11 16.73
N LYS A 111 -9.65 -23.90 16.82
CA LYS A 111 -8.36 -23.44 17.38
C LYS A 111 -7.44 -23.00 16.26
N PHE A 112 -6.75 -21.88 16.46
CA PHE A 112 -5.76 -21.32 15.56
C PHE A 112 -4.40 -21.25 16.23
N ASP A 113 -3.33 -21.44 15.47
CA ASP A 113 -1.97 -21.28 15.98
C ASP A 113 -1.65 -19.81 16.26
N PHE A 114 -2.22 -18.90 15.45
CA PHE A 114 -2.17 -17.45 15.68
C PHE A 114 -3.32 -16.73 14.97
N ILE A 115 -3.56 -15.48 15.39
CA ILE A 115 -4.54 -14.58 14.80
C ILE A 115 -3.79 -13.40 14.17
N GLN A 116 -4.10 -13.05 12.92
CA GLN A 116 -3.55 -11.85 12.27
C GLN A 116 -4.64 -10.82 12.00
N LEU A 117 -4.40 -9.61 12.48
CA LEU A 117 -5.26 -8.45 12.22
C LEU A 117 -4.66 -7.61 11.09
N GLU A 118 -5.44 -7.37 10.04
CA GLU A 118 -5.07 -6.56 8.90
C GLU A 118 -5.51 -5.10 9.11
N SER A 119 -4.54 -4.20 9.26
CA SER A 119 -4.65 -2.79 9.63
C SER A 119 -5.01 -2.50 11.09
N SER A 120 -4.64 -1.31 11.57
CA SER A 120 -4.95 -0.82 12.93
C SER A 120 -6.46 -0.80 13.21
N PHE A 121 -7.30 -0.69 12.18
CA PHE A 121 -8.76 -0.70 12.32
C PHE A 121 -9.31 -2.02 12.85
N SER A 122 -8.73 -3.15 12.49
CA SER A 122 -9.13 -4.46 13.02
C SER A 122 -8.84 -4.60 14.52
N GLY A 123 -7.99 -3.75 15.07
CA GLY A 123 -7.70 -3.64 16.49
C GLY A 123 -8.91 -3.27 17.36
N LEU A 124 -10.03 -2.81 16.79
CA LEU A 124 -11.30 -2.64 17.49
C LEU A 124 -11.77 -3.92 18.18
N TYR A 125 -11.40 -5.06 17.63
CA TYR A 125 -11.85 -6.38 18.07
C TYR A 125 -10.81 -7.12 18.93
N LEU A 126 -9.71 -6.44 19.28
CA LEU A 126 -8.60 -7.07 20.03
C LEU A 126 -9.03 -7.61 21.39
N ASP A 127 -9.89 -6.89 22.11
CA ASP A 127 -10.29 -7.29 23.46
C ASP A 127 -11.20 -8.53 23.42
N ILE A 128 -12.16 -8.63 22.48
CA ILE A 128 -12.99 -9.83 22.32
C ILE A 128 -12.16 -11.05 21.86
N ILE A 129 -11.16 -10.83 20.99
CA ILE A 129 -10.26 -11.91 20.58
C ILE A 129 -9.50 -12.45 21.79
N LYS A 130 -8.90 -11.58 22.62
CA LYS A 130 -8.17 -11.98 23.84
C LYS A 130 -9.01 -12.71 24.86
N GLN A 131 -10.28 -12.41 24.94
CA GLN A 131 -11.21 -13.11 25.84
C GLN A 131 -11.53 -14.53 25.38
N ASN A 132 -11.40 -14.82 24.08
CA ASN A 132 -11.84 -16.08 23.48
C ASN A 132 -10.68 -16.99 23.03
N THR A 133 -9.42 -16.54 23.09
CA THR A 133 -8.26 -17.37 22.71
C THR A 133 -7.00 -16.99 23.45
N GLN A 134 -6.10 -17.98 23.61
CA GLN A 134 -4.72 -17.78 24.08
C GLN A 134 -3.71 -17.72 22.91
N ALA A 135 -4.17 -17.90 21.66
CA ALA A 135 -3.32 -17.81 20.49
C ALA A 135 -2.68 -16.41 20.38
N PRO A 136 -1.42 -16.28 19.95
CA PRO A 136 -0.79 -14.99 19.76
C PRO A 136 -1.50 -14.18 18.69
N ILE A 137 -1.56 -12.86 18.92
CA ILE A 137 -2.25 -11.92 18.04
C ILE A 137 -1.22 -10.99 17.41
N PHE A 138 -1.14 -11.03 16.10
CA PHE A 138 -0.25 -10.21 15.29
C PHE A 138 -1.03 -9.09 14.60
N LEU A 139 -0.44 -7.91 14.53
CA LEU A 139 -0.97 -6.79 13.77
C LEU A 139 -0.12 -6.57 12.53
N ARG A 140 -0.70 -6.65 11.34
CA ARG A 140 -0.08 -6.06 10.16
C ARG A 140 -0.51 -4.60 10.02
N SER A 141 0.41 -3.70 10.33
CA SER A 141 0.15 -2.25 10.25
C SER A 141 0.42 -1.77 8.84
N HIS A 142 -0.66 -1.50 8.09
CA HIS A 142 -0.56 -0.99 6.71
C HIS A 142 -0.02 0.43 6.66
N ASN A 143 -0.28 1.23 7.69
CA ASN A 143 0.17 2.61 7.87
C ASN A 143 0.26 2.92 9.35
N VAL A 144 0.94 4.00 9.66
CA VAL A 144 0.80 4.69 10.94
C VAL A 144 -0.35 5.71 10.77
N GLU A 145 -1.55 5.34 11.24
CA GLU A 145 -2.78 6.05 10.89
C GLU A 145 -2.80 7.51 11.36
N TYR A 146 -2.26 7.80 12.56
CA TYR A 146 -2.25 9.18 13.04
C TYR A 146 -1.48 10.14 12.10
N GLU A 147 -0.42 9.66 11.44
CA GLU A 147 0.36 10.51 10.51
C GLU A 147 -0.41 10.90 9.27
N ILE A 148 -1.25 9.99 8.76
CA ILE A 148 -2.12 10.30 7.61
C ILE A 148 -2.98 11.51 7.96
N TRP A 149 -3.53 11.54 9.17
CA TRP A 149 -4.40 12.64 9.61
C TRP A 149 -3.61 13.89 9.95
N GLU A 150 -2.38 13.79 10.49
CA GLU A 150 -1.48 14.93 10.68
C GLU A 150 -1.11 15.59 9.34
N ARG A 151 -0.75 14.79 8.34
CA ARG A 151 -0.45 15.30 6.98
C ARG A 151 -1.70 15.95 6.36
N ASN A 152 -2.85 15.29 6.45
CA ASN A 152 -4.09 15.86 5.93
C ASN A 152 -4.44 17.19 6.63
N ALA A 153 -4.21 17.31 7.93
CA ALA A 153 -4.39 18.56 8.66
C ALA A 153 -3.40 19.66 8.21
N SER A 154 -2.14 19.31 7.93
CA SER A 154 -1.11 20.27 7.55
C SER A 154 -1.38 20.94 6.21
N VAL A 155 -1.89 20.20 5.22
CA VAL A 155 -2.15 20.69 3.85
C VAL A 155 -3.57 21.25 3.67
N GLN A 156 -4.45 21.13 4.69
CA GLN A 156 -5.82 21.57 4.58
C GLN A 156 -5.95 23.10 4.67
N SER A 157 -6.51 23.69 3.62
CA SER A 157 -6.78 25.14 3.55
C SER A 157 -8.01 25.59 4.37
N ASN A 158 -9.02 24.71 4.48
CA ASN A 158 -10.22 25.01 5.26
C ASN A 158 -9.93 24.87 6.76
N PHE A 159 -10.04 25.96 7.51
CA PHE A 159 -9.71 26.03 8.93
C PHE A 159 -10.48 25.04 9.81
N LEU A 160 -11.79 24.87 9.59
CA LEU A 160 -12.61 23.92 10.36
C LEU A 160 -12.22 22.47 10.09
N LYS A 161 -11.97 22.14 8.82
CA LYS A 161 -11.48 20.80 8.45
C LYS A 161 -10.08 20.53 9.00
N LYS A 162 -9.21 21.56 9.03
CA LYS A 162 -7.86 21.46 9.62
C LYS A 162 -7.93 21.11 11.09
N ILE A 163 -8.79 21.80 11.87
CA ILE A 163 -9.02 21.50 13.29
C ILE A 163 -9.55 20.08 13.45
N TYR A 164 -10.56 19.70 12.68
CA TYR A 164 -11.15 18.35 12.76
C TYR A 164 -10.13 17.26 12.47
N PHE A 165 -9.31 17.41 11.43
CA PHE A 165 -8.25 16.45 11.11
C PHE A 165 -7.17 16.39 12.20
N GLY A 166 -6.83 17.52 12.81
CA GLY A 166 -5.93 17.57 13.97
C GLY A 166 -6.49 16.81 15.19
N ILE A 167 -7.79 16.89 15.44
CA ILE A 167 -8.44 16.12 16.50
C ILE A 167 -8.41 14.63 16.16
N LEU A 168 -8.70 14.24 14.91
CA LEU A 168 -8.62 12.85 14.47
C LEU A 168 -7.19 12.30 14.64
N ALA A 169 -6.18 13.05 14.22
CA ALA A 169 -4.78 12.66 14.37
C ALA A 169 -4.42 12.38 15.84
N LYS A 170 -4.76 13.28 16.76
CA LYS A 170 -4.52 13.09 18.19
C LYS A 170 -5.23 11.87 18.78
N ARG A 171 -6.48 11.61 18.34
CA ARG A 171 -7.26 10.46 18.80
C ARG A 171 -6.71 9.15 18.24
N PHE A 172 -6.32 9.11 16.94
CA PHE A 172 -5.65 7.96 16.36
C PHE A 172 -4.32 7.66 17.05
N LYS A 173 -3.51 8.69 17.31
CA LYS A 173 -2.25 8.52 18.04
C LYS A 173 -2.47 7.86 19.38
N LYS A 174 -3.42 8.37 20.18
CA LYS A 174 -3.75 7.78 21.49
C LYS A 174 -4.30 6.36 21.36
N TRP A 175 -5.06 6.06 20.31
CA TRP A 175 -5.57 4.73 20.03
C TRP A 175 -4.42 3.76 19.72
N GLU A 176 -3.55 4.10 18.79
CA GLU A 176 -2.41 3.27 18.39
C GLU A 176 -1.44 3.07 19.57
N GLU A 177 -1.11 4.13 20.32
CA GLU A 177 -0.30 4.04 21.54
C GLU A 177 -0.91 3.09 22.59
N GLY A 178 -2.23 3.05 22.70
CA GLY A 178 -2.94 2.19 23.67
C GLY A 178 -3.15 0.75 23.18
N THR A 179 -3.10 0.50 21.86
CA THR A 179 -3.36 -0.84 21.31
C THR A 179 -2.09 -1.59 20.92
N PHE A 180 -1.06 -0.91 20.39
CA PHE A 180 0.18 -1.55 19.96
C PHE A 180 0.84 -2.42 21.05
N PRO A 181 0.90 -2.01 22.33
CA PRO A 181 1.40 -2.84 23.42
C PRO A 181 0.67 -4.16 23.63
N LYS A 182 -0.55 -4.26 23.16
CA LYS A 182 -1.41 -5.42 23.39
C LYS A 182 -1.21 -6.55 22.37
N TYR A 183 -0.46 -6.32 21.29
CA TYR A 183 -0.13 -7.35 20.30
C TYR A 183 1.10 -8.15 20.70
N ASP A 184 1.18 -9.37 20.22
CA ASP A 184 2.33 -10.26 20.42
C ASP A 184 3.43 -10.00 19.39
N ALA A 185 3.06 -9.49 18.20
CA ALA A 185 3.97 -8.93 17.23
C ALA A 185 3.26 -7.91 16.34
N ILE A 186 4.06 -7.00 15.75
CA ILE A 186 3.58 -6.03 14.79
C ILE A 186 4.40 -6.16 13.51
N PHE A 187 3.72 -6.19 12.36
CA PHE A 187 4.30 -6.25 11.02
C PHE A 187 4.09 -4.93 10.29
N PRO A 188 4.94 -3.91 10.53
CA PRO A 188 4.93 -2.68 9.75
C PRO A 188 5.29 -2.97 8.31
N MET A 189 4.70 -2.23 7.35
CA MET A 189 5.01 -2.41 5.93
C MET A 189 6.36 -1.80 5.53
N THR A 190 6.87 -0.82 6.29
CA THR A 190 8.13 -0.14 5.96
C THR A 190 9.06 -0.05 7.17
N LEU A 191 10.37 0.05 6.91
CA LEU A 191 11.36 0.32 7.97
C LEU A 191 11.11 1.66 8.67
N ARG A 192 10.59 2.66 7.93
CA ARG A 192 10.21 3.95 8.48
C ARG A 192 9.07 3.82 9.49
N ASP A 193 8.01 3.06 9.15
CA ASP A 193 6.89 2.84 10.05
C ASP A 193 7.32 2.02 11.27
N LYS A 194 8.17 1.00 11.07
CA LYS A 194 8.82 0.26 12.16
C LYS A 194 9.52 1.18 13.12
N ALA A 195 10.41 2.06 12.63
CA ALA A 195 11.15 2.99 13.47
C ALA A 195 10.24 3.94 14.26
N LYS A 196 9.10 4.35 13.70
CA LYS A 196 8.12 5.21 14.37
C LYS A 196 7.34 4.47 15.45
N ILE A 197 6.85 3.28 15.14
CA ILE A 197 6.15 2.46 16.11
C ILE A 197 7.08 2.11 17.27
N GLN A 198 8.35 1.79 16.99
CA GLN A 198 9.37 1.51 18.01
C GLN A 198 9.68 2.71 18.93
N LYS A 199 9.60 3.95 18.46
CA LYS A 199 9.77 5.14 19.31
C LYS A 199 8.71 5.23 20.40
N VAL A 200 7.50 4.76 20.08
CA VAL A 200 6.38 4.73 21.04
C VAL A 200 6.44 3.48 21.91
N TYR A 201 6.98 2.37 21.36
CA TYR A 201 6.94 1.07 21.97
C TYR A 201 8.26 0.31 21.81
N GLN A 202 9.08 0.30 22.86
CA GLN A 202 10.51 -0.09 22.82
C GLN A 202 10.82 -1.61 22.89
N LYS A 203 9.87 -2.52 22.70
CA LYS A 203 10.17 -3.98 22.70
C LYS A 203 10.85 -4.41 21.40
N SER A 204 12.12 -4.78 21.45
CA SER A 204 12.97 -5.07 20.28
C SER A 204 12.63 -6.36 19.51
N ASN A 205 12.08 -7.38 20.17
CA ASN A 205 11.82 -8.71 19.56
C ASN A 205 10.39 -8.86 18.99
N PHE A 206 9.77 -7.77 18.65
CA PHE A 206 8.33 -7.64 18.47
C PHE A 206 7.94 -7.26 17.06
N TYR A 207 8.91 -6.95 16.20
CA TYR A 207 8.67 -6.36 14.90
C TYR A 207 9.30 -7.16 13.78
N PHE A 208 8.51 -7.50 12.78
CA PHE A 208 8.98 -7.97 11.50
C PHE A 208 8.50 -7.00 10.42
N THR A 209 9.41 -6.43 9.63
CA THR A 209 8.99 -5.55 8.51
C THR A 209 8.45 -6.43 7.39
N LEU A 210 7.15 -6.29 7.10
CA LEU A 210 6.44 -7.09 6.11
C LEU A 210 5.89 -6.19 5.00
N PRO A 211 6.71 -5.87 3.99
CA PRO A 211 6.30 -5.02 2.87
C PRO A 211 5.26 -5.70 1.99
N TYR A 212 4.79 -4.99 0.97
CA TYR A 212 4.20 -5.64 -0.19
C TYR A 212 5.31 -6.40 -0.93
N THR A 213 5.10 -7.69 -1.19
CA THR A 213 6.08 -8.54 -1.86
C THR A 213 5.62 -8.91 -3.26
N ILE A 214 6.54 -9.30 -4.10
CA ILE A 214 6.26 -9.84 -5.44
C ILE A 214 6.95 -11.17 -5.64
N ASN A 215 6.35 -12.03 -6.44
CA ASN A 215 7.04 -13.22 -6.95
C ASN A 215 7.98 -12.79 -8.07
N ILE A 216 9.25 -12.64 -7.76
CA ILE A 216 10.24 -12.11 -8.70
C ILE A 216 10.34 -12.92 -10.00
N LYS A 217 9.99 -14.22 -9.97
CA LYS A 217 9.98 -15.10 -11.14
C LYS A 217 8.92 -14.71 -12.17
N GLU A 218 7.88 -14.01 -11.73
CA GLU A 218 6.84 -13.48 -12.63
C GLU A 218 7.26 -12.17 -13.32
N TYR A 219 8.36 -11.57 -12.89
CA TYR A 219 8.89 -10.31 -13.41
C TYR A 219 10.28 -10.54 -14.03
N PRO A 220 10.40 -11.19 -15.22
CA PRO A 220 11.70 -11.40 -15.86
C PRO A 220 12.37 -10.04 -16.14
N PHE A 221 13.65 -9.98 -15.80
CA PHE A 221 14.48 -8.83 -16.12
C PHE A 221 14.75 -8.79 -17.63
N GLU A 222 14.46 -7.68 -18.25
CA GLU A 222 14.79 -7.42 -19.65
C GLU A 222 15.65 -6.17 -19.73
N GLU A 223 16.82 -6.29 -20.39
CA GLU A 223 17.70 -5.14 -20.60
C GLU A 223 16.98 -4.04 -21.41
N ILE A 224 17.22 -2.80 -21.01
CA ILE A 224 16.62 -1.64 -21.67
C ILE A 224 17.23 -1.47 -23.07
N THR A 225 16.34 -1.45 -24.06
CA THR A 225 16.71 -1.06 -25.42
C THR A 225 16.81 0.47 -25.49
N LEU A 226 17.96 0.98 -25.92
CA LEU A 226 18.28 2.42 -25.88
C LEU A 226 17.99 3.15 -27.21
N THR A 227 17.44 2.45 -28.21
CA THR A 227 17.16 3.03 -29.53
C THR A 227 16.02 4.05 -29.53
N ASP A 228 15.01 3.86 -28.64
CA ASP A 228 13.83 4.70 -28.54
C ASP A 228 13.59 5.12 -27.09
N LEU A 229 14.45 6.01 -26.57
CA LEU A 229 14.29 6.54 -25.24
C LEU A 229 12.98 7.32 -25.11
N SER A 230 12.14 6.90 -24.18
CA SER A 230 10.86 7.54 -23.88
C SER A 230 10.67 7.64 -22.38
N ILE A 231 9.79 8.54 -21.98
CA ILE A 231 9.33 8.68 -20.59
C ILE A 231 7.91 8.13 -20.52
N ALA A 232 7.56 7.47 -19.43
CA ALA A 232 6.23 6.96 -19.22
C ALA A 232 5.67 7.30 -17.83
N TYR A 233 4.36 7.35 -17.74
CA TYR A 233 3.60 7.43 -16.51
C TYR A 233 2.54 6.33 -16.51
N LEU A 234 2.42 5.60 -15.38
CA LEU A 234 1.40 4.61 -15.16
C LEU A 234 0.68 4.88 -13.82
N GLY A 235 -0.67 4.93 -13.83
CA GLY A 235 -1.39 5.12 -12.58
C GLY A 235 -2.91 5.10 -12.70
N VAL A 236 -3.59 5.00 -11.55
CA VAL A 236 -5.04 5.10 -11.45
C VAL A 236 -5.42 6.58 -11.47
N LEU A 237 -6.17 7.02 -12.47
CA LEU A 237 -6.38 8.45 -12.77
C LEU A 237 -7.64 9.06 -12.13
N ASP A 238 -8.43 8.29 -11.37
CA ASP A 238 -9.47 8.81 -10.48
C ASP A 238 -8.93 9.12 -9.06
N TRP A 239 -7.68 8.73 -8.76
CA TRP A 239 -7.05 9.05 -7.48
C TRP A 239 -6.41 10.44 -7.49
N ILE A 240 -6.88 11.32 -6.61
CA ILE A 240 -6.50 12.74 -6.58
C ILE A 240 -4.98 12.96 -6.55
N PRO A 241 -4.17 12.29 -5.70
CA PRO A 241 -2.71 12.50 -5.70
C PRO A 241 -2.05 12.17 -7.05
N ASN A 242 -2.56 11.18 -7.79
CA ASN A 242 -2.07 10.90 -9.15
C ASN A 242 -2.41 12.01 -10.13
N GLN A 243 -3.62 12.58 -10.02
CA GLN A 243 -4.05 13.71 -10.87
C GLN A 243 -3.18 14.95 -10.61
N GLU A 244 -3.03 15.32 -9.35
CA GLU A 244 -2.23 16.48 -8.92
C GLU A 244 -0.77 16.35 -9.36
N GLY A 245 -0.15 15.21 -9.07
CA GLY A 245 1.25 14.95 -9.42
C GLY A 245 1.47 14.93 -10.93
N LEU A 246 0.61 14.26 -11.69
CA LEU A 246 0.71 14.22 -13.16
C LEU A 246 0.55 15.62 -13.77
N LEU A 247 -0.45 16.39 -13.35
CA LEU A 247 -0.67 17.75 -13.87
C LEU A 247 0.46 18.69 -13.48
N TRP A 248 1.00 18.57 -12.28
CA TRP A 248 2.16 19.33 -11.85
C TRP A 248 3.39 19.00 -12.72
N PHE A 249 3.64 17.72 -13.00
CA PHE A 249 4.74 17.29 -13.87
C PHE A 249 4.57 17.82 -15.29
N LEU A 250 3.38 17.67 -15.87
CA LEU A 250 3.08 18.17 -17.22
C LEU A 250 3.34 19.67 -17.35
N LYS A 251 2.88 20.46 -16.36
CA LYS A 251 2.98 21.91 -16.36
C LYS A 251 4.41 22.40 -16.12
N ASN A 252 5.11 21.83 -15.13
CA ASN A 252 6.34 22.43 -14.61
C ASN A 252 7.62 21.74 -15.12
N VAL A 253 7.51 20.50 -15.61
CA VAL A 253 8.63 19.67 -16.05
C VAL A 253 8.51 19.37 -17.54
N TRP A 254 7.46 18.66 -17.95
CA TRP A 254 7.34 18.16 -19.33
C TRP A 254 7.33 19.27 -20.37
N SER A 255 6.59 20.35 -20.15
CA SER A 255 6.54 21.49 -21.07
C SER A 255 7.93 22.10 -21.35
N ARG A 256 8.84 22.03 -20.36
CA ARG A 256 10.21 22.52 -20.52
C ARG A 256 11.09 21.49 -21.23
N ILE A 257 11.00 20.22 -20.85
CA ILE A 257 11.76 19.12 -21.48
C ILE A 257 11.42 19.00 -22.96
N TYR A 258 10.15 19.07 -23.33
CA TYR A 258 9.72 18.99 -24.73
C TYR A 258 10.33 20.08 -25.60
N ASN A 259 10.58 21.27 -25.05
CA ASN A 259 11.26 22.35 -25.77
C ASN A 259 12.75 22.06 -26.04
N TYR A 260 13.42 21.33 -25.12
CA TYR A 260 14.82 20.93 -25.32
C TYR A 260 14.95 19.67 -26.20
N TYR A 261 13.97 18.77 -26.11
CA TYR A 261 13.91 17.48 -26.81
C TYR A 261 12.59 17.30 -27.57
N PRO A 262 12.38 18.02 -28.71
CA PRO A 262 11.08 18.00 -29.43
C PRO A 262 10.67 16.63 -29.96
N GLY A 263 11.63 15.69 -30.11
CA GLY A 263 11.37 14.31 -30.54
C GLY A 263 11.08 13.33 -29.41
N LEU A 264 11.24 13.77 -28.16
CA LEU A 264 11.00 12.90 -26.99
C LEU A 264 9.51 12.63 -26.84
N LYS A 265 9.17 11.36 -26.63
CA LYS A 265 7.79 10.93 -26.36
C LYS A 265 7.54 10.72 -24.89
N PHE A 266 6.41 11.20 -24.42
CA PHE A 266 5.92 10.93 -23.06
C PHE A 266 4.59 10.18 -23.16
N TYR A 267 4.61 8.93 -22.73
CA TYR A 267 3.45 8.05 -22.74
C TYR A 267 2.74 8.08 -21.39
N ILE A 268 1.43 8.24 -21.40
CA ILE A 268 0.60 8.27 -20.20
C ILE A 268 -0.45 7.19 -20.30
N ALA A 269 -0.37 6.19 -19.42
CA ALA A 269 -1.36 5.14 -19.28
C ALA A 269 -2.02 5.18 -17.89
N GLY A 270 -3.32 4.87 -17.84
CA GLY A 270 -4.04 4.78 -16.58
C GLY A 270 -5.54 4.63 -16.77
N ARG A 271 -6.14 3.92 -15.80
CA ARG A 271 -7.58 3.66 -15.79
C ARG A 271 -8.35 4.77 -15.07
N ASN A 272 -9.67 4.81 -15.32
CA ASN A 272 -10.64 5.66 -14.64
C ASN A 272 -10.32 7.16 -14.76
N ALA A 273 -9.73 7.58 -15.88
CA ALA A 273 -9.44 8.99 -16.09
C ALA A 273 -10.76 9.78 -16.31
N PRO A 274 -11.07 10.80 -15.49
CA PRO A 274 -12.25 11.63 -15.74
C PRO A 274 -12.05 12.50 -16.98
N ASP A 275 -13.13 12.82 -17.69
CA ASP A 275 -13.10 13.54 -18.98
C ASP A 275 -12.34 14.88 -18.91
N TRP A 276 -12.49 15.62 -17.81
CA TRP A 276 -11.80 16.88 -17.63
C TRP A 276 -10.27 16.70 -17.59
N LEU A 277 -9.80 15.60 -16.98
CA LEU A 277 -8.38 15.28 -16.89
C LEU A 277 -7.84 14.84 -18.26
N ILE A 278 -8.60 14.02 -19.00
CA ILE A 278 -8.24 13.62 -20.36
C ILE A 278 -8.05 14.84 -21.25
N LYS A 279 -9.02 15.77 -21.22
CA LYS A 279 -8.92 17.04 -21.97
C LYS A 279 -7.66 17.83 -21.58
N ARG A 280 -7.36 17.88 -20.28
CA ARG A 280 -6.19 18.60 -19.78
C ARG A 280 -4.87 17.92 -20.18
N ILE A 281 -4.77 16.60 -20.09
CA ILE A 281 -3.58 15.84 -20.53
C ILE A 281 -3.34 16.05 -22.02
N LYS A 282 -4.37 15.93 -22.86
CA LYS A 282 -4.28 16.10 -24.31
C LYS A 282 -3.92 17.53 -24.74
N SER A 283 -4.00 18.53 -23.87
CA SER A 283 -3.51 19.87 -24.15
C SER A 283 -1.98 20.00 -24.12
N TYR A 284 -1.29 18.98 -23.62
CA TYR A 284 0.15 18.85 -23.67
C TYR A 284 0.54 17.92 -24.85
N LYS A 285 1.76 18.03 -25.31
CA LYS A 285 2.29 17.16 -26.39
C LYS A 285 2.73 15.83 -25.79
N VAL A 286 1.78 14.92 -25.57
CA VAL A 286 1.95 13.60 -24.95
C VAL A 286 1.10 12.55 -25.64
N GLU A 287 1.50 11.29 -25.52
CA GLU A 287 0.76 10.13 -26.00
C GLU A 287 -0.12 9.58 -24.86
N PHE A 288 -1.40 9.96 -24.83
CA PHE A 288 -2.35 9.46 -23.85
C PHE A 288 -3.03 8.18 -24.34
N LEU A 289 -2.73 7.04 -23.71
CA LEU A 289 -3.21 5.72 -24.10
C LEU A 289 -4.48 5.26 -23.35
N GLY A 290 -4.85 5.95 -22.26
CA GLY A 290 -5.93 5.49 -21.40
C GLY A 290 -5.59 4.22 -20.63
N GLU A 291 -6.59 3.34 -20.44
CA GLU A 291 -6.38 2.05 -19.81
C GLU A 291 -5.71 1.07 -20.79
N VAL A 292 -4.59 0.50 -20.37
CA VAL A 292 -3.84 -0.47 -21.18
C VAL A 292 -4.24 -1.91 -20.76
N PRO A 293 -4.25 -2.87 -21.71
CA PRO A 293 -4.63 -4.26 -21.41
C PRO A 293 -3.69 -4.92 -20.40
N SER A 294 -2.41 -4.62 -20.47
CA SER A 294 -1.37 -5.17 -19.59
C SER A 294 -0.45 -4.05 -19.10
N ALA A 295 -0.47 -3.80 -17.79
CA ALA A 295 0.47 -2.87 -17.16
C ALA A 295 1.92 -3.33 -17.35
N ARG A 296 2.16 -4.63 -17.27
CA ARG A 296 3.48 -5.23 -17.43
C ARG A 296 4.05 -4.99 -18.84
N GLU A 297 3.27 -5.27 -19.89
CA GLU A 297 3.71 -5.03 -21.26
C GLU A 297 3.99 -3.54 -21.51
N PHE A 298 3.14 -2.67 -20.97
CA PHE A 298 3.38 -1.23 -21.02
C PHE A 298 4.68 -0.83 -20.30
N ILE A 299 4.97 -1.42 -19.13
CA ILE A 299 6.21 -1.15 -18.40
C ILE A 299 7.43 -1.60 -19.20
N LEU A 300 7.38 -2.77 -19.83
CA LEU A 300 8.49 -3.31 -20.64
C LEU A 300 8.80 -2.46 -21.88
N GLN A 301 7.82 -1.74 -22.44
CA GLN A 301 8.01 -0.90 -23.62
C GLN A 301 8.72 0.44 -23.34
N HIS A 302 8.82 0.86 -22.07
CA HIS A 302 9.35 2.17 -21.72
C HIS A 302 10.49 2.08 -20.71
N PRO A 303 11.65 2.71 -20.98
CA PRO A 303 12.83 2.61 -20.12
C PRO A 303 12.74 3.43 -18.83
N ILE A 304 12.04 4.58 -18.86
CA ILE A 304 12.03 5.57 -17.78
C ILE A 304 10.60 5.87 -17.36
N PHE A 305 10.33 5.74 -16.06
CA PHE A 305 9.04 6.07 -15.46
C PHE A 305 9.13 7.25 -14.51
N VAL A 306 8.13 8.11 -14.52
CA VAL A 306 8.00 9.23 -13.58
C VAL A 306 6.87 8.98 -12.60
N VAL A 307 7.13 9.22 -11.32
CA VAL A 307 6.16 9.09 -10.21
C VAL A 307 6.16 10.38 -9.38
N PRO A 308 5.61 11.47 -9.92
CA PRO A 308 5.72 12.82 -9.36
C PRO A 308 4.64 13.10 -8.31
N LEU A 309 4.45 12.23 -7.32
CA LEU A 309 3.42 12.40 -6.29
C LEU A 309 3.79 13.53 -5.32
N LEU A 310 2.86 14.45 -5.11
CA LEU A 310 3.00 15.56 -4.18
C LEU A 310 2.33 15.30 -2.82
N SER A 311 1.46 14.30 -2.77
CA SER A 311 0.69 13.92 -1.58
C SER A 311 0.40 12.43 -1.57
N GLY A 312 -0.17 11.94 -0.47
CA GLY A 312 -0.55 10.53 -0.28
C GLY A 312 0.35 9.82 0.72
N SER A 313 0.00 8.58 1.05
CA SER A 313 0.71 7.69 1.98
C SER A 313 0.74 6.27 1.45
N GLY A 314 1.57 5.44 2.06
CA GLY A 314 1.72 4.01 1.77
C GLY A 314 2.67 3.72 0.61
N MET A 315 3.02 2.45 0.48
CA MET A 315 3.96 1.96 -0.53
C MET A 315 3.36 1.99 -1.94
N ARG A 316 4.15 2.37 -2.92
CA ARG A 316 3.73 2.47 -4.32
C ARG A 316 4.09 1.20 -5.08
N ILE A 317 3.17 0.23 -5.12
CA ILE A 317 3.35 -1.07 -5.80
C ILE A 317 3.88 -0.88 -7.24
N LYS A 318 3.37 0.12 -7.96
CA LYS A 318 3.83 0.42 -9.33
C LYS A 318 5.33 0.68 -9.45
N ILE A 319 5.97 1.26 -8.42
CA ILE A 319 7.43 1.46 -8.40
C ILE A 319 8.13 0.12 -8.25
N ILE A 320 7.65 -0.74 -7.35
CA ILE A 320 8.19 -2.08 -7.14
C ILE A 320 8.12 -2.88 -8.45
N GLU A 321 6.98 -2.87 -9.15
CA GLU A 321 6.80 -3.55 -10.44
C GLU A 321 7.72 -2.99 -11.53
N GLN A 322 7.86 -1.66 -11.61
CA GLN A 322 8.75 -1.00 -12.59
C GLN A 322 10.21 -1.36 -12.33
N MET A 323 10.67 -1.28 -11.07
CA MET A 323 12.03 -1.64 -10.68
C MET A 323 12.29 -3.15 -10.86
N ALA A 324 11.32 -4.01 -10.56
CA ALA A 324 11.41 -5.45 -10.79
C ALA A 324 11.66 -5.80 -12.26
N LEU A 325 11.01 -5.07 -13.16
CA LEU A 325 11.20 -5.22 -14.61
C LEU A 325 12.43 -4.45 -15.13
N GLY A 326 13.27 -3.92 -14.23
CA GLY A 326 14.49 -3.20 -14.59
C GLY A 326 14.26 -1.83 -15.22
N ARG A 327 13.17 -1.15 -14.89
CA ARG A 327 12.94 0.22 -15.40
C ARG A 327 13.51 1.26 -14.45
N VAL A 328 13.99 2.36 -15.03
CA VAL A 328 14.48 3.50 -14.23
C VAL A 328 13.28 4.30 -13.74
N VAL A 329 13.21 4.52 -12.43
CA VAL A 329 12.14 5.31 -11.81
C VAL A 329 12.68 6.64 -11.33
N ILE A 330 12.04 7.73 -11.73
CA ILE A 330 12.25 9.07 -11.19
C ILE A 330 11.04 9.44 -10.36
N SER A 331 11.21 9.56 -9.05
CA SER A 331 10.10 9.79 -8.12
C SER A 331 10.37 10.95 -7.18
N THR A 332 9.30 11.56 -6.67
CA THR A 332 9.43 12.38 -5.48
C THR A 332 9.69 11.50 -4.25
N PRO A 333 10.27 12.02 -3.15
CA PRO A 333 10.39 11.28 -1.89
C PRO A 333 9.05 10.76 -1.36
N ILE A 334 7.95 11.51 -1.57
CA ILE A 334 6.59 11.06 -1.23
C ILE A 334 6.16 9.89 -2.11
N GLY A 335 6.49 9.92 -3.40
CA GLY A 335 6.21 8.85 -4.34
C GLY A 335 6.97 7.56 -4.01
N ALA A 336 8.21 7.67 -3.56
CA ALA A 336 9.09 6.56 -3.19
C ALA A 336 8.93 6.10 -1.74
N GLU A 337 7.94 6.62 -1.00
CA GLU A 337 7.77 6.29 0.43
C GLU A 337 7.65 4.78 0.64
N GLY A 338 8.52 4.22 1.49
CA GLY A 338 8.57 2.80 1.82
C GLY A 338 9.38 1.95 0.84
N ILE A 339 9.98 2.55 -0.17
CA ILE A 339 10.90 1.90 -1.11
C ILE A 339 12.28 2.53 -0.92
N ASP A 340 13.30 1.69 -0.74
CA ASP A 340 14.67 2.15 -0.50
C ASP A 340 15.33 2.58 -1.82
N ILE A 341 15.10 3.84 -2.19
CA ILE A 341 15.73 4.44 -3.37
C ILE A 341 16.95 5.25 -2.95
N SER A 342 18.12 4.76 -3.34
CA SER A 342 19.39 5.50 -3.35
C SER A 342 19.51 6.22 -4.69
N SER A 343 19.44 7.56 -4.65
CA SER A 343 19.39 8.36 -5.88
C SER A 343 20.64 8.15 -6.74
N MET A 344 20.45 7.98 -8.06
CA MET A 344 21.46 7.65 -9.06
C MET A 344 22.08 6.24 -8.92
N GLU A 345 21.64 5.43 -7.98
CA GLU A 345 22.10 4.05 -7.80
C GLU A 345 21.05 3.06 -8.31
N ASN A 346 19.84 3.02 -7.69
CA ASN A 346 18.78 2.09 -8.04
C ASN A 346 17.47 2.78 -8.46
N GLY A 347 17.50 4.09 -8.54
CA GLY A 347 16.41 4.97 -8.94
C GLY A 347 16.83 6.43 -8.81
N ILE A 348 15.89 7.36 -8.95
CA ILE A 348 16.19 8.79 -8.86
C ILE A 348 15.15 9.48 -8.00
N LEU A 349 15.60 10.22 -6.98
CA LEU A 349 14.76 11.11 -6.20
C LEU A 349 14.84 12.55 -6.72
N ALA A 350 13.68 13.16 -6.96
CA ALA A 350 13.54 14.51 -7.47
C ALA A 350 12.38 15.22 -6.76
N GLU A 351 12.62 16.37 -6.17
CA GLU A 351 11.58 17.14 -5.45
C GLU A 351 11.08 18.34 -6.24
N GLN A 352 12.00 19.04 -6.88
CA GLN A 352 11.70 20.28 -7.61
C GLN A 352 11.66 20.01 -9.12
N PRO A 353 10.96 20.86 -9.90
CA PRO A 353 10.92 20.71 -11.36
C PRO A 353 12.30 20.63 -12.00
N ASN A 354 13.28 21.39 -11.51
CA ASN A 354 14.64 21.40 -12.05
C ASN A 354 15.36 20.06 -11.78
N ASP A 355 15.07 19.38 -10.67
CA ASP A 355 15.66 18.07 -10.37
C ASP A 355 15.21 17.04 -11.42
N PHE A 356 13.90 17.01 -11.72
CA PHE A 356 13.38 16.14 -12.77
C PHE A 356 14.01 16.44 -14.12
N ILE A 357 14.12 17.73 -14.49
CA ILE A 357 14.68 18.15 -15.78
C ILE A 357 16.14 17.73 -15.90
N SER A 358 16.97 18.04 -14.90
CA SER A 358 18.41 17.73 -14.92
C SER A 358 18.67 16.22 -14.92
N ASN A 359 17.87 15.45 -14.18
CA ASN A 359 18.02 14.00 -14.14
C ASN A 359 17.55 13.33 -15.44
N ILE A 360 16.50 13.81 -16.06
CA ILE A 360 16.06 13.35 -17.38
C ILE A 360 17.12 13.69 -18.44
N ASP A 361 17.67 14.92 -18.45
CA ASP A 361 18.75 15.32 -19.35
C ASP A 361 20.00 14.44 -19.14
N TYR A 362 20.38 14.17 -17.89
CA TYR A 362 21.47 13.27 -17.56
C TYR A 362 21.27 11.87 -18.13
N LEU A 363 20.10 11.26 -17.93
CA LEU A 363 19.80 9.92 -18.43
C LEU A 363 19.89 9.84 -19.96
N PHE A 364 19.38 10.87 -20.67
CA PHE A 364 19.43 10.90 -22.12
C PHE A 364 20.85 11.04 -22.66
N ARG A 365 21.74 11.71 -21.93
CA ARG A 365 23.15 11.87 -22.30
C ARG A 365 24.03 10.70 -21.86
N ASN A 366 23.55 9.87 -20.93
CA ASN A 366 24.32 8.79 -20.32
C ASN A 366 23.57 7.43 -20.38
N PRO A 367 23.52 6.80 -21.54
CA PRO A 367 22.86 5.50 -21.71
C PRO A 367 23.37 4.40 -20.76
N ASP A 368 24.66 4.40 -20.44
CA ASP A 368 25.23 3.45 -19.48
C ASP A 368 24.75 3.69 -18.04
N GLY A 369 24.45 4.94 -17.69
CA GLY A 369 23.79 5.28 -16.43
C GLY A 369 22.38 4.67 -16.32
N ILE A 370 21.64 4.65 -17.44
CA ILE A 370 20.32 3.97 -17.49
C ILE A 370 20.48 2.48 -17.18
N ARG A 371 21.44 1.80 -17.84
CA ARG A 371 21.68 0.36 -17.61
C ARG A 371 22.13 0.06 -16.19
N TYR A 372 23.01 0.90 -15.64
CA TYR A 372 23.48 0.78 -14.27
C TYR A 372 22.33 0.86 -13.26
N ILE A 373 21.52 1.93 -13.34
CA ILE A 373 20.38 2.13 -12.45
C ILE A 373 19.36 1.00 -12.62
N SER A 374 19.09 0.58 -13.85
CA SER A 374 18.16 -0.51 -14.18
C SER A 374 18.54 -1.83 -13.48
N LYS A 375 19.82 -2.23 -13.56
CA LYS A 375 20.32 -3.45 -12.90
C LYS A 375 20.21 -3.36 -11.38
N ASN A 376 20.60 -2.24 -10.81
CA ASN A 376 20.52 -2.03 -9.35
C ASN A 376 19.07 -1.91 -8.85
N ALA A 377 18.17 -1.31 -9.64
CA ALA A 377 16.73 -1.31 -9.36
C ALA A 377 16.22 -2.76 -9.22
N ARG A 378 16.56 -3.62 -10.17
CA ARG A 378 16.21 -5.04 -10.13
C ARG A 378 16.77 -5.74 -8.89
N LEU A 379 18.07 -5.59 -8.61
CA LEU A 379 18.72 -6.19 -7.44
C LEU A 379 18.07 -5.72 -6.12
N THR A 380 17.68 -4.46 -6.03
CA THR A 380 16.97 -3.93 -4.86
C THR A 380 15.67 -4.68 -4.62
N ILE A 381 14.90 -4.94 -5.69
CA ILE A 381 13.63 -5.66 -5.56
C ILE A 381 13.85 -7.14 -5.22
N GLU A 382 14.83 -7.79 -5.81
CA GLU A 382 15.20 -9.17 -5.48
C GLU A 382 15.54 -9.33 -3.99
N ASN A 383 16.32 -8.40 -3.46
CA ASN A 383 16.80 -8.46 -2.08
C ASN A 383 15.77 -8.05 -1.03
N LEU A 384 14.85 -7.11 -1.36
CA LEU A 384 13.99 -6.48 -0.35
C LEU A 384 12.50 -6.80 -0.52
N PHE A 385 12.08 -7.35 -1.67
CA PHE A 385 10.66 -7.51 -2.00
C PHE A 385 10.31 -8.88 -2.60
N ASP A 386 11.27 -9.81 -2.72
CA ASP A 386 10.94 -11.17 -3.20
C ASP A 386 10.10 -11.91 -2.15
N SER A 387 8.95 -12.38 -2.60
CA SER A 387 7.98 -13.07 -1.73
C SER A 387 8.53 -14.35 -1.12
N SER A 388 9.38 -15.10 -1.85
CA SER A 388 9.92 -16.36 -1.34
C SER A 388 10.80 -16.16 -0.11
N GLU A 389 11.73 -15.22 -0.16
CA GLU A 389 12.65 -14.92 0.93
C GLU A 389 11.92 -14.30 2.13
N ILE A 390 11.08 -13.29 1.87
CA ILE A 390 10.38 -12.58 2.94
C ILE A 390 9.40 -13.50 3.69
N PHE A 391 8.66 -14.36 2.99
CA PHE A 391 7.75 -15.27 3.66
C PHE A 391 8.48 -16.42 4.36
N TYR A 392 9.63 -16.83 3.87
CA TYR A 392 10.50 -17.75 4.61
C TYR A 392 10.94 -17.14 5.95
N ASP A 393 11.49 -15.93 5.93
CA ASP A 393 11.92 -15.21 7.13
C ASP A 393 10.76 -14.91 8.09
N LEU A 394 9.59 -14.57 7.55
CA LEU A 394 8.37 -14.38 8.34
C LEU A 394 7.94 -15.66 9.04
N ASN A 395 8.01 -16.80 8.35
CA ASN A 395 7.71 -18.11 8.94
C ASN A 395 8.62 -18.41 10.12
N GLU A 396 9.94 -18.25 9.98
CA GLU A 396 10.91 -18.44 11.05
C GLU A 396 10.63 -17.51 12.24
N PHE A 397 10.28 -16.25 11.96
CA PHE A 397 9.91 -15.28 12.99
C PHE A 397 8.64 -15.71 13.75
N ILE A 398 7.60 -16.17 13.04
CA ILE A 398 6.36 -16.66 13.66
C ILE A 398 6.64 -17.89 14.52
N LEU A 399 7.37 -18.88 14.00
CA LEU A 399 7.75 -20.09 14.74
C LEU A 399 8.49 -19.78 16.02
N LYS A 400 9.41 -18.81 16.02
CA LYS A 400 10.13 -18.35 17.21
C LYS A 400 9.19 -17.81 18.28
N ILE A 401 8.16 -17.05 17.89
CA ILE A 401 7.17 -16.54 18.86
C ILE A 401 6.34 -17.68 19.44
N LEU A 402 5.88 -18.60 18.59
CA LEU A 402 5.06 -19.74 19.02
C LEU A 402 5.82 -20.64 20.02
N ASN A 403 7.08 -20.97 19.71
CA ASN A 403 7.92 -21.80 20.56
C ASN A 403 8.24 -21.14 21.93
N ASN A 404 8.47 -19.82 21.94
CA ASN A 404 8.72 -19.09 23.20
C ASN A 404 7.51 -19.01 24.14
N ARG A 405 6.30 -19.30 23.66
CA ARG A 405 5.09 -19.36 24.50
C ARG A 405 4.78 -20.76 25.03
N GLN A 406 5.40 -21.79 24.48
CA GLN A 406 5.24 -23.18 24.93
C GLN A 406 6.20 -23.55 26.07
N ASN A 407 7.27 -22.76 26.24
CA ASN A 407 8.23 -22.82 27.31
C ASN A 407 7.90 -21.78 28.41
#